data_ca0563aa4772bf2665bb14a79291a531
#
_entry.id   ca0563aa4772bf2665bb14a79291a531
#
_cell.length_a   1.000
_cell.length_b   1.000
_cell.length_c   1.000
_cell.angle_alpha   90.00
_cell.angle_beta   90.00
_cell.angle_gamma   90.00
#
_symmetry.space_group_name_H-M   'P 1'
#
loop_
_entity.id
_entity.type
_entity.pdbx_description
1 polymer ?
#
loop_
_entity_poly.entity_id
_entity_poly.type
_entity_poly.pdbx_seq_one_letter_code
_entity_poly.pdbx_strand_id
1 'polypeptide(L)'
;NFALTVLVLFIIMPNFFLTAGGVLSCAYAFILTMTSKEGEGLKAIARESLVISLGILPILSFYFAEFQPWSILLTFVFSFLFDLVFLPLLSILFALSFLYPVIQLNFIFEWLEGMIRLVSQVASRPLVFGQPNAWLLILLLISLALVYDLRKNIKRLAVLSLLITGLFFLTKHPPENEITMLDVGQSESIFLRDVTGKTILIDVGGKEESDKKIEKWQEKATTSNAQRTLIPYLKSRGVAKIDQLILTNTEKEHVGDLLEVTKAFHV
;
A
#
# COMPACT_ATOMS: atom_id res chain seq x y z
N ASN A 1 -27.55 -5.16 -2.18
CA ASN A 1 -27.32 -5.87 -3.44
C ASN A 1 -25.83 -5.99 -3.85
N PHE A 2 -24.92 -5.91 -2.86
CA PHE A 2 -23.48 -6.09 -3.06
C PHE A 2 -23.14 -7.42 -3.77
N ALA A 3 -23.73 -8.53 -3.30
CA ALA A 3 -23.50 -9.86 -3.89
C ALA A 3 -23.87 -9.92 -5.39
N LEU A 4 -24.95 -9.26 -5.78
CA LEU A 4 -25.35 -9.18 -7.19
C LEU A 4 -24.34 -8.40 -8.03
N THR A 5 -23.85 -7.27 -7.51
CA THR A 5 -22.82 -6.48 -8.18
C THR A 5 -21.53 -7.28 -8.37
N VAL A 6 -21.09 -8.00 -7.33
CA VAL A 6 -19.89 -8.86 -7.40
C VAL A 6 -20.10 -9.99 -8.41
N LEU A 7 -21.28 -10.61 -8.42
CA LEU A 7 -21.60 -11.68 -9.38
C LEU A 7 -21.58 -11.16 -10.83
N VAL A 8 -22.18 -10.01 -11.08
CA VAL A 8 -22.19 -9.38 -12.42
C VAL A 8 -20.76 -9.03 -12.86
N LEU A 9 -19.97 -8.43 -11.98
CA LEU A 9 -18.56 -8.12 -12.28
C LEU A 9 -17.75 -9.39 -12.54
N PHE A 10 -17.97 -10.46 -11.79
CA PHE A 10 -17.28 -11.74 -12.00
C PHE A 10 -17.58 -12.35 -13.37
N ILE A 11 -18.82 -12.22 -13.85
CA ILE A 11 -19.21 -12.72 -15.18
C ILE A 11 -18.63 -11.85 -16.30
N ILE A 12 -18.68 -10.50 -16.14
CA ILE A 12 -18.28 -9.56 -17.22
C ILE A 12 -16.77 -9.37 -17.26
N MET A 13 -16.11 -9.28 -16.08
CA MET A 13 -14.70 -8.93 -15.94
C MET A 13 -14.01 -9.81 -14.88
N PRO A 14 -13.83 -11.13 -15.12
CA PRO A 14 -13.24 -12.03 -14.12
C PRO A 14 -11.82 -11.60 -13.70
N ASN A 15 -11.04 -11.03 -14.61
CA ASN A 15 -9.69 -10.54 -14.35
C ASN A 15 -9.65 -9.38 -13.33
N PHE A 16 -10.77 -8.68 -13.10
CA PHE A 16 -10.87 -7.63 -12.09
C PHE A 16 -10.52 -8.15 -10.68
N PHE A 17 -10.95 -9.35 -10.35
CA PHE A 17 -10.69 -9.99 -9.05
C PHE A 17 -9.26 -10.53 -8.89
N LEU A 18 -8.48 -10.57 -9.97
CA LEU A 18 -7.05 -10.92 -9.91
C LEU A 18 -6.17 -9.70 -9.65
N THR A 19 -6.72 -8.49 -9.73
CA THR A 19 -5.99 -7.26 -9.50
C THR A 19 -6.11 -6.82 -8.04
N ALA A 20 -5.04 -6.21 -7.48
CA ALA A 20 -5.07 -5.63 -6.14
C ALA A 20 -6.18 -4.58 -6.01
N GLY A 21 -6.36 -3.72 -7.02
CA GLY A 21 -7.40 -2.70 -7.04
C GLY A 21 -8.81 -3.27 -7.00
N GLY A 22 -9.07 -4.34 -7.75
CA GLY A 22 -10.37 -5.02 -7.75
C GLY A 22 -10.72 -5.65 -6.41
N VAL A 23 -9.77 -6.38 -5.82
CA VAL A 23 -9.96 -7.01 -4.51
C VAL A 23 -10.15 -5.95 -3.42
N LEU A 24 -9.33 -4.89 -3.40
CA LEU A 24 -9.46 -3.80 -2.43
C LEU A 24 -10.78 -3.06 -2.58
N SER A 25 -11.23 -2.78 -3.81
CA SER A 25 -12.52 -2.12 -4.05
C SER A 25 -13.69 -2.96 -3.56
N CYS A 26 -13.67 -4.27 -3.81
CA CYS A 26 -14.71 -5.18 -3.31
C CYS A 26 -14.68 -5.29 -1.79
N ALA A 27 -13.50 -5.38 -1.17
CA ALA A 27 -13.35 -5.42 0.28
C ALA A 27 -13.86 -4.12 0.93
N TYR A 28 -13.48 -2.98 0.37
CA TYR A 28 -13.96 -1.67 0.82
C TYR A 28 -15.50 -1.60 0.78
N ALA A 29 -16.09 -1.90 -0.38
CA ALA A 29 -17.54 -1.88 -0.56
C ALA A 29 -18.25 -2.87 0.38
N PHE A 30 -17.68 -4.04 0.65
CA PHE A 30 -18.22 -5.02 1.59
C PHE A 30 -18.22 -4.45 3.02
N ILE A 31 -17.08 -3.93 3.49
CA ILE A 31 -16.96 -3.36 4.84
C ILE A 31 -17.90 -2.17 5.00
N LEU A 32 -17.97 -1.30 3.99
CA LEU A 32 -18.88 -0.16 3.99
C LEU A 32 -20.35 -0.58 4.12
N THR A 33 -20.77 -1.63 3.38
CA THR A 33 -22.15 -2.16 3.46
C THR A 33 -22.49 -2.72 4.85
N MET A 34 -21.47 -3.24 5.55
CA MET A 34 -21.65 -3.77 6.92
C MET A 34 -21.70 -2.66 7.98
N THR A 35 -21.00 -1.53 7.76
CA THR A 35 -20.87 -0.45 8.75
C THR A 35 -21.89 0.67 8.59
N SER A 36 -22.42 0.91 7.40
CA SER A 36 -23.27 2.07 7.04
C SER A 36 -24.58 2.22 7.81
N LYS A 37 -24.94 1.26 8.66
CA LYS A 37 -26.20 1.25 9.44
C LYS A 37 -26.07 1.82 10.86
N GLU A 38 -24.91 2.31 11.30
CA GLU A 38 -24.65 2.56 12.71
C GLU A 38 -24.48 4.05 13.09
N GLY A 39 -25.37 4.94 12.67
CA GLY A 39 -25.46 6.32 13.18
C GLY A 39 -25.06 7.40 12.18
N GLU A 40 -25.29 8.66 12.58
CA GLU A 40 -25.05 9.85 11.79
C GLU A 40 -24.05 10.79 12.50
N GLY A 41 -23.37 11.62 11.72
CA GLY A 41 -22.44 12.66 12.22
C GLY A 41 -20.96 12.25 12.25
N LEU A 42 -20.11 13.19 12.68
CA LEU A 42 -18.65 13.07 12.63
C LEU A 42 -18.10 11.82 13.36
N LYS A 43 -18.72 11.41 14.46
CA LYS A 43 -18.30 10.20 15.20
C LYS A 43 -18.56 8.93 14.41
N ALA A 44 -19.64 8.89 13.62
CA ALA A 44 -19.95 7.75 12.76
C ALA A 44 -18.95 7.67 11.61
N ILE A 45 -18.63 8.80 10.95
CA ILE A 45 -17.64 8.87 9.86
C ILE A 45 -16.24 8.47 10.37
N ALA A 46 -15.82 8.97 11.55
CA ALA A 46 -14.51 8.61 12.13
C ALA A 46 -14.42 7.11 12.44
N ARG A 47 -15.48 6.52 13.01
CA ARG A 47 -15.56 5.08 13.28
C ARG A 47 -15.54 4.27 11.99
N GLU A 48 -16.28 4.71 10.98
CA GLU A 48 -16.32 4.07 9.67
C GLU A 48 -14.95 4.07 9.01
N SER A 49 -14.25 5.20 8.98
CA SER A 49 -12.88 5.30 8.47
C SER A 49 -11.92 4.34 9.19
N LEU A 50 -12.04 4.22 10.51
CA LEU A 50 -11.22 3.33 11.31
C LEU A 50 -11.52 1.85 11.00
N VAL A 51 -12.81 1.47 10.95
CA VAL A 51 -13.22 0.10 10.64
C VAL A 51 -12.81 -0.30 9.23
N ILE A 52 -12.95 0.58 8.25
CA ILE A 52 -12.51 0.34 6.88
C ILE A 52 -10.99 0.16 6.84
N SER A 53 -10.24 1.08 7.42
CA SER A 53 -8.77 1.04 7.40
C SER A 53 -8.21 -0.22 8.06
N LEU A 54 -8.78 -0.63 9.20
CA LEU A 54 -8.38 -1.86 9.88
C LEU A 54 -8.86 -3.12 9.15
N GLY A 55 -10.06 -3.09 8.57
CA GLY A 55 -10.63 -4.22 7.85
C GLY A 55 -9.90 -4.54 6.55
N ILE A 56 -9.35 -3.52 5.88
CA ILE A 56 -8.57 -3.67 4.65
C ILE A 56 -7.10 -4.05 4.94
N LEU A 57 -6.62 -3.82 6.18
CA LEU A 57 -5.20 -3.99 6.53
C LEU A 57 -4.60 -5.36 6.15
N PRO A 58 -5.26 -6.53 6.33
CA PRO A 58 -4.71 -7.80 5.88
C PRO A 58 -4.51 -7.90 4.38
N ILE A 59 -5.45 -7.33 3.62
CA ILE A 59 -5.40 -7.32 2.16
C ILE A 59 -4.28 -6.38 1.68
N LEU A 60 -4.13 -5.21 2.32
CA LEU A 60 -3.01 -4.29 2.05
C LEU A 60 -1.66 -4.95 2.36
N SER A 61 -1.57 -5.65 3.50
CA SER A 61 -0.36 -6.39 3.87
C SER A 61 -0.04 -7.50 2.86
N PHE A 62 -1.05 -8.17 2.32
CA PHE A 62 -0.86 -9.21 1.31
C PHE A 62 -0.34 -8.66 -0.03
N TYR A 63 -0.85 -7.52 -0.50
CA TYR A 63 -0.45 -6.96 -1.79
C TYR A 63 0.77 -6.03 -1.72
N PHE A 64 0.90 -5.25 -0.65
CA PHE A 64 1.91 -4.20 -0.54
C PHE A 64 2.92 -4.42 0.58
N ALA A 65 2.67 -5.39 1.47
CA ALA A 65 3.50 -5.72 2.63
C ALA A 65 3.71 -4.56 3.63
N GLU A 66 3.02 -3.45 3.44
CA GLU A 66 3.17 -2.24 4.26
C GLU A 66 1.82 -1.57 4.54
N PHE A 67 1.78 -0.79 5.60
CA PHE A 67 0.62 0.01 5.98
C PHE A 67 1.07 1.38 6.48
N GLN A 68 0.40 2.42 6.02
CA GLN A 68 0.65 3.79 6.46
C GLN A 68 -0.36 4.19 7.53
N PRO A 69 0.03 4.30 8.82
CA PRO A 69 -0.90 4.64 9.90
C PRO A 69 -1.63 5.97 9.70
N TRP A 70 -0.96 6.95 9.08
CA TRP A 70 -1.57 8.23 8.72
C TRP A 70 -2.73 8.10 7.74
N SER A 71 -2.82 6.98 7.02
CA SER A 71 -3.93 6.73 6.07
C SER A 71 -5.29 6.76 6.77
N ILE A 72 -5.38 6.36 8.05
CA ILE A 72 -6.62 6.37 8.82
C ILE A 72 -7.12 7.81 8.96
N LEU A 73 -6.24 8.72 9.41
CA LEU A 73 -6.57 10.15 9.55
C LEU A 73 -6.83 10.79 8.19
N LEU A 74 -6.00 10.47 7.21
CA LEU A 74 -6.14 11.00 5.85
C LEU A 74 -7.43 10.53 5.20
N THR A 75 -7.82 9.27 5.36
CA THR A 75 -9.11 8.75 4.86
C THR A 75 -10.27 9.53 5.44
N PHE A 76 -10.25 9.83 6.74
CA PHE A 76 -11.28 10.64 7.38
C PHE A 76 -11.35 12.06 6.79
N VAL A 77 -10.19 12.75 6.69
CA VAL A 77 -10.12 14.11 6.16
C VAL A 77 -10.50 14.17 4.68
N PHE A 78 -9.95 13.25 3.87
CA PHE A 78 -10.21 13.23 2.44
C PHE A 78 -11.62 12.75 2.09
N SER A 79 -12.25 11.88 2.87
CA SER A 79 -13.64 11.50 2.68
C SER A 79 -14.54 12.74 2.77
N PHE A 80 -14.37 13.54 3.84
CA PHE A 80 -15.11 14.78 4.01
C PHE A 80 -14.84 15.80 2.89
N LEU A 81 -13.56 15.97 2.53
CA LEU A 81 -13.15 16.89 1.46
C LEU A 81 -13.70 16.45 0.10
N PHE A 82 -13.70 15.14 -0.16
CA PHE A 82 -14.20 14.57 -1.41
C PHE A 82 -15.70 14.83 -1.57
N ASP A 83 -16.50 14.52 -0.55
CA ASP A 83 -17.93 14.65 -0.60
C ASP A 83 -18.39 16.12 -0.66
N LEU A 84 -17.72 17.00 0.09
CA LEU A 84 -18.13 18.41 0.21
C LEU A 84 -17.56 19.30 -0.91
N VAL A 85 -16.37 19.03 -1.39
CA VAL A 85 -15.64 19.91 -2.31
C VAL A 85 -15.44 19.27 -3.68
N PHE A 86 -14.82 18.08 -3.73
CA PHE A 86 -14.43 17.50 -5.02
C PHE A 86 -15.62 17.08 -5.86
N LEU A 87 -16.57 16.38 -5.29
CA LEU A 87 -17.70 15.82 -6.03
C LEU A 87 -18.63 16.92 -6.58
N PRO A 88 -19.02 17.97 -5.81
CA PRO A 88 -19.75 19.11 -6.36
C PRO A 88 -18.94 19.90 -7.39
N LEU A 89 -17.65 20.14 -7.12
CA LEU A 89 -16.79 20.87 -8.06
C LEU A 89 -16.65 20.15 -9.39
N LEU A 90 -16.37 18.84 -9.37
CA LEU A 90 -16.31 18.01 -10.58
C LEU A 90 -17.63 18.02 -11.35
N SER A 91 -18.76 17.94 -10.64
CA SER A 91 -20.08 17.97 -11.26
C SER A 91 -20.36 19.30 -11.94
N ILE A 92 -20.01 20.43 -11.32
CA ILE A 92 -20.14 21.77 -11.89
C ILE A 92 -19.21 21.93 -13.10
N LEU A 93 -17.93 21.52 -12.98
CA LEU A 93 -16.97 21.60 -14.07
C LEU A 93 -17.38 20.72 -15.26
N PHE A 94 -17.91 19.53 -14.99
CA PHE A 94 -18.45 18.66 -16.03
C PHE A 94 -19.63 19.34 -16.76
N ALA A 95 -20.58 19.92 -16.04
CA ALA A 95 -21.69 20.64 -16.63
C ALA A 95 -21.22 21.87 -17.45
N LEU A 96 -20.26 22.63 -16.94
CA LEU A 96 -19.70 23.79 -17.63
C LEU A 96 -18.89 23.40 -18.87
N SER A 97 -18.29 22.22 -18.92
CA SER A 97 -17.51 21.75 -20.07
C SER A 97 -18.31 21.61 -21.35
N PHE A 98 -19.63 21.47 -21.26
CA PHE A 98 -20.53 21.48 -22.41
C PHE A 98 -20.74 22.88 -23.01
N LEU A 99 -20.48 23.93 -22.21
CA LEU A 99 -20.72 25.31 -22.59
C LEU A 99 -19.42 26.07 -22.94
N TYR A 100 -18.32 25.74 -22.24
CA TYR A 100 -17.05 26.45 -22.41
C TYR A 100 -15.85 25.49 -22.23
N PRO A 101 -14.71 25.74 -22.92
CA PRO A 101 -13.46 24.99 -22.65
C PRO A 101 -12.94 25.32 -21.26
N VAL A 102 -13.07 24.37 -20.33
CA VAL A 102 -12.80 24.54 -18.89
C VAL A 102 -11.30 24.45 -18.55
N ILE A 103 -10.43 24.42 -19.55
CA ILE A 103 -8.96 24.27 -19.38
C ILE A 103 -8.36 25.30 -18.41
N GLN A 104 -8.97 26.49 -18.34
CA GLN A 104 -8.50 27.57 -17.44
C GLN A 104 -8.71 27.28 -15.94
N LEU A 105 -9.51 26.28 -15.58
CA LEU A 105 -9.78 25.91 -14.18
C LEU A 105 -8.88 24.78 -13.65
N ASN A 106 -7.91 24.31 -14.46
CA ASN A 106 -6.95 23.29 -14.07
C ASN A 106 -6.12 23.68 -12.82
N PHE A 107 -5.95 24.99 -12.59
CA PHE A 107 -5.21 25.46 -11.42
C PHE A 107 -5.80 24.97 -10.09
N ILE A 108 -7.12 24.71 -10.03
CA ILE A 108 -7.78 24.20 -8.83
C ILE A 108 -7.31 22.77 -8.55
N PHE A 109 -7.21 21.94 -9.59
CA PHE A 109 -6.71 20.55 -9.45
C PHE A 109 -5.22 20.53 -9.14
N GLU A 110 -4.42 21.41 -9.75
CA GLU A 110 -3.00 21.56 -9.44
C GLU A 110 -2.77 21.99 -7.99
N TRP A 111 -3.59 22.91 -7.47
CA TRP A 111 -3.55 23.33 -6.07
C TRP A 111 -3.91 22.18 -5.11
N LEU A 112 -4.97 21.42 -5.43
CA LEU A 112 -5.39 20.24 -4.66
C LEU A 112 -4.31 19.15 -4.68
N GLU A 113 -3.72 18.89 -5.83
CA GLU A 113 -2.60 17.96 -5.97
C GLU A 113 -1.38 18.42 -5.13
N GLY A 114 -1.10 19.72 -5.15
CA GLY A 114 -0.07 20.34 -4.32
C GLY A 114 -0.32 20.13 -2.82
N MET A 115 -1.55 20.30 -2.36
CA MET A 115 -1.94 19.99 -0.97
C MET A 115 -1.75 18.52 -0.63
N ILE A 116 -2.19 17.60 -1.49
CA ILE A 116 -2.02 16.15 -1.28
C ILE A 116 -0.53 15.81 -1.19
N ARG A 117 0.29 16.35 -2.07
CA ARG A 117 1.75 16.16 -2.06
C ARG A 117 2.39 16.68 -0.76
N LEU A 118 2.00 17.87 -0.28
CA LEU A 118 2.46 18.41 0.99
C LEU A 118 2.12 17.51 2.18
N VAL A 119 0.90 17.04 2.24
CA VAL A 119 0.45 16.12 3.29
C VAL A 119 1.18 14.79 3.22
N SER A 120 1.43 14.27 2.01
CA SER A 120 2.18 13.01 1.83
C SER A 120 3.64 13.10 2.27
N GLN A 121 4.26 14.28 2.19
CA GLN A 121 5.63 14.51 2.68
C GLN A 121 5.74 14.50 4.21
N VAL A 122 4.68 14.93 4.91
CA VAL A 122 4.62 14.92 6.38
C VAL A 122 4.35 13.51 6.91
N ALA A 123 3.79 12.63 6.08
CA ALA A 123 3.51 11.26 6.48
C ALA A 123 4.81 10.51 6.82
N SER A 124 4.88 9.94 8.03
CA SER A 124 6.00 9.10 8.45
C SER A 124 6.16 7.88 7.53
N ARG A 125 7.32 7.23 7.60
CA ARG A 125 7.57 6.00 6.82
C ARG A 125 6.49 4.95 7.14
N PRO A 126 6.04 4.17 6.13
CA PRO A 126 5.05 3.14 6.35
C PRO A 126 5.57 2.05 7.29
N LEU A 127 4.66 1.42 8.03
CA LEU A 127 4.96 0.24 8.82
C LEU A 127 5.03 -0.96 7.87
N VAL A 128 6.17 -1.64 7.86
CA VAL A 128 6.36 -2.86 7.08
C VAL A 128 5.91 -4.05 7.92
N PHE A 129 4.94 -4.81 7.43
CA PHE A 129 4.40 -6.00 8.10
C PHE A 129 4.90 -7.31 7.48
N GLY A 130 5.42 -7.26 6.26
CA GLY A 130 5.66 -8.44 5.45
C GLY A 130 4.39 -8.95 4.76
N GLN A 131 4.57 -9.88 3.86
CA GLN A 131 3.48 -10.48 3.10
C GLN A 131 3.02 -11.77 3.80
N PRO A 132 1.76 -11.81 4.31
CA PRO A 132 1.22 -13.03 4.88
C PRO A 132 1.06 -14.10 3.79
N ASN A 133 1.30 -15.35 4.12
CA ASN A 133 0.93 -16.44 3.23
C ASN A 133 -0.62 -16.57 3.17
N ALA A 134 -1.13 -17.34 2.20
CA ALA A 134 -2.59 -17.45 1.97
C ALA A 134 -3.35 -17.91 3.21
N TRP A 135 -2.82 -18.85 3.98
CA TRP A 135 -3.45 -19.35 5.20
C TRP A 135 -3.50 -18.29 6.30
N LEU A 136 -2.42 -17.55 6.47
CA LEU A 136 -2.33 -16.45 7.43
C LEU A 136 -3.28 -15.31 7.06
N LEU A 137 -3.42 -15.00 5.77
CA LEU A 137 -4.39 -14.04 5.28
C LEU A 137 -5.82 -14.46 5.64
N ILE A 138 -6.19 -15.72 5.38
CA ILE A 138 -7.52 -16.25 5.72
C ILE A 138 -7.77 -16.14 7.24
N LEU A 139 -6.79 -16.53 8.07
CA LEU A 139 -6.90 -16.41 9.53
C LEU A 139 -7.07 -14.96 9.99
N LEU A 140 -6.33 -14.01 9.38
CA LEU A 140 -6.45 -12.59 9.66
C LEU A 140 -7.83 -12.05 9.29
N LEU A 141 -8.37 -12.43 8.13
CA LEU A 141 -9.70 -12.01 7.70
C LEU A 141 -10.81 -12.57 8.60
N ILE A 142 -10.72 -13.85 8.98
CA ILE A 142 -11.65 -14.47 9.92
C ILE A 142 -11.57 -13.78 11.29
N SER A 143 -10.36 -13.52 11.78
CA SER A 143 -10.15 -12.84 13.07
C SER A 143 -10.77 -11.46 13.09
N LEU A 144 -10.63 -10.68 12.01
CA LEU A 144 -11.23 -9.35 11.90
C LEU A 144 -12.76 -9.40 11.82
N ALA A 145 -13.33 -10.38 11.11
CA ALA A 145 -14.78 -10.60 11.11
C ALA A 145 -15.30 -10.91 12.53
N LEU A 146 -14.57 -11.75 13.29
CA LEU A 146 -14.87 -12.05 14.68
C LEU A 146 -14.73 -10.83 15.62
N VAL A 147 -13.77 -9.93 15.37
CA VAL A 147 -13.67 -8.65 16.11
C VAL A 147 -14.95 -7.85 15.97
N TYR A 148 -15.48 -7.75 14.76
CA TYR A 148 -16.72 -7.02 14.52
C TYR A 148 -17.91 -7.65 15.25
N ASP A 149 -18.04 -8.97 15.24
CA ASP A 149 -19.13 -9.68 15.91
C ASP A 149 -19.01 -9.63 17.44
N LEU A 150 -17.79 -9.80 17.98
CA LEU A 150 -17.51 -9.86 19.41
C LEU A 150 -17.28 -8.50 20.08
N ARG A 151 -17.45 -7.38 19.37
CA ARG A 151 -17.14 -6.02 19.85
C ARG A 151 -17.78 -5.62 21.18
N LYS A 152 -18.89 -6.27 21.56
CA LYS A 152 -19.59 -6.02 22.85
C LYS A 152 -18.91 -6.69 24.05
N ASN A 153 -18.00 -7.66 23.84
CA ASN A 153 -17.35 -8.41 24.90
C ASN A 153 -15.85 -8.07 24.98
N ILE A 154 -15.50 -7.14 25.89
CA ILE A 154 -14.13 -6.59 26.01
C ILE A 154 -13.07 -7.68 26.25
N LYS A 155 -13.36 -8.73 26.99
CA LYS A 155 -12.41 -9.81 27.27
C LYS A 155 -12.09 -10.63 26.02
N ARG A 156 -13.13 -11.01 25.23
CA ARG A 156 -12.95 -11.72 23.97
C ARG A 156 -12.27 -10.84 22.93
N LEU A 157 -12.61 -9.55 22.91
CA LEU A 157 -11.97 -8.57 22.03
C LEU A 157 -10.47 -8.45 22.33
N ALA A 158 -10.07 -8.40 23.60
CA ALA A 158 -8.66 -8.33 24.00
C ALA A 158 -7.88 -9.58 23.56
N VAL A 159 -8.42 -10.77 23.77
CA VAL A 159 -7.80 -12.04 23.34
C VAL A 159 -7.64 -12.07 21.80
N LEU A 160 -8.67 -11.65 21.09
CA LEU A 160 -8.65 -11.64 19.62
C LEU A 160 -7.68 -10.61 19.06
N SER A 161 -7.57 -9.43 19.69
CA SER A 161 -6.58 -8.41 19.34
C SER A 161 -5.15 -8.91 19.54
N LEU A 162 -4.91 -9.63 20.64
CA LEU A 162 -3.60 -10.27 20.89
C LEU A 162 -3.27 -11.32 19.83
N LEU A 163 -4.24 -12.13 19.43
CA LEU A 163 -4.07 -13.13 18.38
C LEU A 163 -3.74 -12.47 17.03
N ILE A 164 -4.47 -11.42 16.64
CA ILE A 164 -4.21 -10.67 15.40
C ILE A 164 -2.81 -10.06 15.43
N THR A 165 -2.40 -9.46 16.55
CA THR A 165 -1.05 -8.90 16.72
C THR A 165 0.01 -9.98 16.58
N GLY A 166 -0.21 -11.17 17.19
CA GLY A 166 0.68 -12.33 17.05
C GLY A 166 0.79 -12.82 15.61
N LEU A 167 -0.32 -12.89 14.88
CA LEU A 167 -0.32 -13.27 13.46
C LEU A 167 0.48 -12.27 12.60
N PHE A 168 0.31 -10.97 12.82
CA PHE A 168 1.12 -9.95 12.11
C PHE A 168 2.60 -10.02 12.52
N PHE A 169 2.90 -10.32 13.77
CA PHE A 169 4.29 -10.52 14.22
C PHE A 169 4.95 -11.69 13.50
N LEU A 170 4.24 -12.80 13.29
CA LEU A 170 4.74 -13.97 12.56
C LEU A 170 4.99 -13.66 11.07
N THR A 171 4.20 -12.81 10.44
CA THR A 171 4.47 -12.39 9.05
C THR A 171 5.74 -11.57 8.94
N LYS A 172 6.00 -10.73 9.94
CA LYS A 172 7.17 -9.84 9.95
C LYS A 172 8.47 -10.57 10.28
N HIS A 173 8.41 -11.60 11.14
CA HIS A 173 9.57 -12.31 11.67
C HIS A 173 9.47 -13.82 11.38
N PRO A 174 9.63 -14.25 10.13
CA PRO A 174 9.68 -15.67 9.82
C PRO A 174 10.91 -16.31 10.53
N PRO A 175 10.75 -17.48 11.18
CA PRO A 175 11.79 -18.11 11.99
C PRO A 175 12.78 -18.91 11.14
N GLU A 176 13.26 -18.34 10.03
CA GLU A 176 14.13 -19.03 9.08
C GLU A 176 15.32 -18.15 8.69
N ASN A 177 16.49 -18.79 8.53
CA ASN A 177 17.61 -18.15 7.84
C ASN A 177 17.27 -18.09 6.35
N GLU A 178 17.57 -16.98 5.73
CA GLU A 178 17.27 -16.75 4.31
C GLU A 178 18.50 -16.23 3.60
N ILE A 179 18.80 -16.85 2.45
CA ILE A 179 19.78 -16.36 1.50
C ILE A 179 19.07 -16.35 0.15
N THR A 180 18.92 -15.18 -0.45
CA THR A 180 18.23 -15.04 -1.73
C THR A 180 19.04 -14.18 -2.67
N MET A 181 19.29 -14.69 -3.86
CA MET A 181 19.81 -13.91 -4.98
C MET A 181 18.63 -13.31 -5.74
N LEU A 182 18.66 -11.99 -5.91
CA LEU A 182 17.61 -11.23 -6.55
C LEU A 182 18.08 -10.77 -7.93
N ASP A 183 17.29 -11.09 -8.93
CA ASP A 183 17.45 -10.53 -10.27
C ASP A 183 16.97 -9.08 -10.27
N VAL A 184 17.91 -8.16 -10.30
CA VAL A 184 17.65 -6.71 -10.36
C VAL A 184 17.99 -6.15 -11.76
N GLY A 185 17.91 -6.99 -12.79
CA GLY A 185 18.13 -6.63 -14.18
C GLY A 185 19.50 -7.06 -14.70
N GLN A 186 20.39 -6.13 -15.02
CA GLN A 186 21.72 -6.46 -15.56
C GLN A 186 22.74 -6.82 -14.46
N SER A 187 22.33 -6.73 -13.20
CA SER A 187 23.16 -7.04 -12.03
C SER A 187 22.42 -7.92 -11.04
N GLU A 188 23.12 -8.37 -10.03
CA GLU A 188 22.61 -9.23 -8.97
C GLU A 188 22.61 -8.48 -7.65
N SER A 189 21.66 -8.80 -6.78
CA SER A 189 21.63 -8.35 -5.40
C SER A 189 21.43 -9.57 -4.49
N ILE A 190 22.22 -9.69 -3.43
CA ILE A 190 22.12 -10.81 -2.51
C ILE A 190 21.55 -10.32 -1.19
N PHE A 191 20.44 -10.88 -0.79
CA PHE A 191 19.80 -10.64 0.50
C PHE A 191 20.08 -11.79 1.45
N LEU A 192 20.55 -11.46 2.66
CA LEU A 192 20.77 -12.42 3.75
C LEU A 192 19.99 -11.95 4.98
N ARG A 193 19.33 -12.90 5.63
CA ARG A 193 18.67 -12.67 6.93
C ARG A 193 18.89 -13.88 7.83
N ASP A 194 19.23 -13.61 9.07
CA ASP A 194 19.32 -14.64 10.12
C ASP A 194 18.00 -14.79 10.90
N VAL A 195 17.90 -15.85 11.70
CA VAL A 195 16.74 -16.11 12.58
C VAL A 195 16.52 -15.01 13.63
N THR A 196 17.51 -14.19 13.93
CA THR A 196 17.40 -13.05 14.86
C THR A 196 16.80 -11.82 14.19
N GLY A 197 16.58 -11.87 12.87
CA GLY A 197 16.04 -10.79 12.06
C GLY A 197 17.09 -9.79 11.59
N LYS A 198 18.39 -10.04 11.77
CA LYS A 198 19.46 -9.22 11.19
C LYS A 198 19.53 -9.40 9.70
N THR A 199 19.68 -8.31 8.99
CA THR A 199 19.64 -8.25 7.53
C THR A 199 20.90 -7.67 6.94
N ILE A 200 21.41 -8.34 5.92
CA ILE A 200 22.55 -7.89 5.11
C ILE A 200 22.10 -7.84 3.66
N LEU A 201 22.40 -6.77 2.98
CA LEU A 201 22.17 -6.61 1.56
C LEU A 201 23.52 -6.38 0.87
N ILE A 202 23.81 -7.18 -0.15
CA ILE A 202 25.02 -7.05 -0.95
C ILE A 202 24.60 -6.60 -2.33
N ASP A 203 25.08 -5.45 -2.75
CA ASP A 203 24.74 -4.71 -3.96
C ASP A 203 23.24 -4.40 -4.09
N VAL A 204 22.90 -3.38 -4.85
CA VAL A 204 21.51 -2.89 -4.98
C VAL A 204 21.02 -2.88 -6.42
N GLY A 205 21.90 -3.23 -7.35
CA GLY A 205 21.60 -3.13 -8.75
C GLY A 205 21.65 -1.70 -9.29
N GLY A 206 21.30 -1.58 -10.53
CA GLY A 206 21.21 -0.33 -11.25
C GLY A 206 20.97 -0.59 -12.73
N LYS A 207 20.71 0.46 -13.49
CA LYS A 207 20.66 0.40 -14.95
C LYS A 207 21.91 1.07 -15.50
N GLU A 208 22.55 0.40 -16.44
CA GLU A 208 23.45 1.06 -17.37
C GLU A 208 22.63 2.08 -18.18
N GLU A 209 23.05 3.33 -18.18
CA GLU A 209 22.43 4.33 -19.05
C GLU A 209 22.66 3.88 -20.50
N SER A 210 21.58 3.53 -21.18
CA SER A 210 21.64 3.37 -22.62
C SER A 210 22.04 4.72 -23.22
N ASP A 211 23.16 4.77 -23.93
CA ASP A 211 23.67 5.94 -24.67
C ASP A 211 22.72 6.46 -25.77
N LYS A 212 21.53 5.91 -25.89
CA LYS A 212 20.51 6.41 -26.78
C LYS A 212 19.99 7.72 -26.23
N LYS A 213 20.29 8.84 -26.91
CA LYS A 213 19.63 10.13 -26.71
C LYS A 213 18.11 9.92 -26.85
N ILE A 214 17.46 9.71 -25.72
CA ILE A 214 16.00 9.63 -25.64
C ILE A 214 15.52 11.09 -25.66
N GLU A 215 14.66 11.45 -26.61
CA GLU A 215 14.00 12.74 -26.66
C GLU A 215 13.17 12.93 -25.38
N LYS A 216 13.16 14.15 -24.80
CA LYS A 216 12.47 14.47 -23.53
C LYS A 216 11.02 13.98 -23.44
N TRP A 217 10.31 13.89 -24.57
CA TRP A 217 8.94 13.38 -24.62
C TRP A 217 8.85 11.82 -24.56
N GLN A 218 9.97 11.14 -24.75
CA GLN A 218 10.09 9.68 -24.64
C GLN A 218 10.57 9.25 -23.23
N GLU A 219 10.97 10.19 -22.39
CA GLU A 219 11.30 9.93 -20.99
C GLU A 219 10.03 9.49 -20.26
N LYS A 220 9.65 8.23 -20.41
CA LYS A 220 8.80 7.61 -19.41
C LYS A 220 9.58 7.64 -18.10
N ALA A 221 8.91 8.07 -17.01
CA ALA A 221 9.45 7.92 -15.67
C ALA A 221 9.86 6.44 -15.49
N THR A 222 11.13 6.15 -15.74
CA THR A 222 11.64 4.76 -15.69
C THR A 222 11.77 4.41 -14.23
N THR A 223 10.82 3.61 -13.75
CA THR A 223 10.92 3.01 -12.43
C THR A 223 12.23 2.23 -12.35
N SER A 224 13.04 2.47 -11.33
CA SER A 224 14.31 1.77 -11.13
C SER A 224 14.08 0.27 -10.91
N ASN A 225 15.10 -0.54 -11.16
CA ASN A 225 15.00 -1.98 -10.91
C ASN A 225 14.79 -2.27 -9.42
N ALA A 226 15.42 -1.48 -8.53
CA ALA A 226 15.18 -1.58 -7.09
C ALA A 226 13.72 -1.31 -6.73
N GLN A 227 13.07 -0.30 -7.33
CA GLN A 227 11.66 -0.01 -7.08
C GLN A 227 10.72 -1.11 -7.59
N ARG A 228 11.10 -1.83 -8.64
CA ARG A 228 10.27 -2.88 -9.27
C ARG A 228 10.38 -4.24 -8.59
N THR A 229 11.57 -4.60 -8.13
CA THR A 229 11.88 -5.95 -7.63
C THR A 229 12.46 -5.94 -6.22
N LEU A 230 13.56 -5.26 -5.97
CA LEU A 230 14.30 -5.33 -4.71
C LEU A 230 13.50 -4.79 -3.52
N ILE A 231 13.00 -3.55 -3.62
CA ILE A 231 12.25 -2.91 -2.53
C ILE A 231 10.95 -3.68 -2.21
N PRO A 232 10.10 -4.05 -3.19
CA PRO A 232 8.92 -4.88 -2.92
C PRO A 232 9.26 -6.24 -2.31
N TYR A 233 10.33 -6.89 -2.76
CA TYR A 233 10.77 -8.16 -2.19
C TYR A 233 11.16 -8.00 -0.73
N LEU A 234 12.05 -7.06 -0.38
CA LEU A 234 12.47 -6.82 1.00
C LEU A 234 11.28 -6.49 1.91
N LYS A 235 10.34 -5.66 1.43
CA LYS A 235 9.11 -5.35 2.17
C LYS A 235 8.23 -6.59 2.35
N SER A 236 8.11 -7.45 1.34
CA SER A 236 7.34 -8.70 1.43
C SER A 236 7.92 -9.65 2.47
N ARG A 237 9.24 -9.60 2.66
CA ARG A 237 9.94 -10.37 3.72
C ARG A 237 9.92 -9.70 5.10
N GLY A 238 9.20 -8.59 5.27
CA GLY A 238 9.05 -7.88 6.54
C GLY A 238 10.26 -7.01 6.92
N VAL A 239 11.17 -6.76 5.99
CA VAL A 239 12.36 -5.92 6.22
C VAL A 239 11.93 -4.47 6.31
N ALA A 240 12.12 -3.84 7.46
CA ALA A 240 11.88 -2.41 7.67
C ALA A 240 13.21 -1.61 7.74
N LYS A 241 14.32 -2.30 7.97
CA LYS A 241 15.66 -1.74 8.14
C LYS A 241 16.67 -2.71 7.55
N ILE A 242 17.74 -2.21 6.97
CA ILE A 242 18.90 -2.99 6.52
C ILE A 242 20.00 -2.75 7.54
N ASP A 243 20.49 -3.81 8.21
CA ASP A 243 21.52 -3.66 9.25
C ASP A 243 22.91 -3.47 8.67
N GLN A 244 23.18 -4.07 7.51
CA GLN A 244 24.43 -3.89 6.77
C GLN A 244 24.17 -3.85 5.27
N LEU A 245 24.72 -2.86 4.60
CA LEU A 245 24.74 -2.76 3.15
C LEU A 245 26.20 -2.86 2.68
N ILE A 246 26.48 -3.85 1.86
CA ILE A 246 27.81 -4.10 1.29
C ILE A 246 27.75 -3.79 -0.20
N LEU A 247 28.61 -2.93 -0.66
CA LEU A 247 28.79 -2.62 -2.08
C LEU A 247 30.09 -3.23 -2.55
N THR A 248 30.02 -4.14 -3.52
CA THR A 248 31.21 -4.88 -3.99
C THR A 248 32.01 -4.10 -5.02
N ASN A 249 31.35 -3.23 -5.78
CA ASN A 249 31.94 -2.40 -6.81
C ASN A 249 31.30 -1.01 -6.82
N THR A 250 31.91 -0.05 -7.50
CA THR A 250 31.41 1.32 -7.70
C THR A 250 30.72 1.52 -9.05
N GLU A 251 30.61 0.48 -9.85
CA GLU A 251 29.96 0.52 -11.16
C GLU A 251 28.45 0.72 -11.03
N LYS A 252 27.85 1.41 -12.00
CA LYS A 252 26.40 1.75 -11.97
C LYS A 252 25.50 0.53 -11.84
N GLU A 253 25.88 -0.60 -12.35
CA GLU A 253 25.14 -1.87 -12.25
C GLU A 253 25.09 -2.41 -10.81
N HIS A 254 26.04 -2.06 -9.93
CA HIS A 254 26.05 -2.47 -8.52
C HIS A 254 25.48 -1.43 -7.57
N VAL A 255 25.66 -0.13 -7.88
CA VAL A 255 25.29 0.96 -6.95
C VAL A 255 24.27 1.95 -7.52
N GLY A 256 23.81 1.75 -8.76
CA GLY A 256 22.96 2.71 -9.47
C GLY A 256 21.67 3.05 -8.74
N ASP A 257 21.05 2.06 -8.09
CA ASP A 257 19.79 2.19 -7.37
C ASP A 257 19.97 2.45 -5.86
N LEU A 258 21.21 2.76 -5.39
CA LEU A 258 21.53 3.00 -3.98
C LEU A 258 20.63 4.09 -3.35
N LEU A 259 20.40 5.17 -4.08
CA LEU A 259 19.58 6.28 -3.59
C LEU A 259 18.13 5.84 -3.33
N GLU A 260 17.58 5.00 -4.19
CA GLU A 260 16.21 4.52 -4.04
C GLU A 260 16.09 3.57 -2.84
N VAL A 261 17.08 2.70 -2.64
CA VAL A 261 17.13 1.78 -1.49
C VAL A 261 17.27 2.54 -0.17
N THR A 262 18.16 3.53 -0.10
CA THR A 262 18.37 4.35 1.12
C THR A 262 17.21 5.29 1.43
N LYS A 263 16.43 5.70 0.42
CA LYS A 263 15.13 6.37 0.65
C LYS A 263 14.09 5.44 1.24
N ALA A 264 14.03 4.18 0.77
CA ALA A 264 13.03 3.22 1.19
C ALA A 264 13.33 2.61 2.57
N PHE A 265 14.60 2.36 2.88
CA PHE A 265 15.04 1.70 4.11
C PHE A 265 16.01 2.59 4.90
N HIS A 266 16.04 2.35 6.22
CA HIS A 266 17.13 2.84 7.06
C HIS A 266 18.28 1.85 6.95
N VAL A 267 19.46 2.33 6.61
CA VAL A 267 20.68 1.54 6.53
C VAL A 267 21.59 1.91 7.68
#